data_268ff91cee320e1590136edc178c0782
#
_entry.id   268ff91cee320e1590136edc178c0782
#
_cell.length_a   1.000
_cell.length_b   1.000
_cell.length_c   1.000
_cell.angle_alpha   90.00
_cell.angle_beta   90.00
_cell.angle_gamma   90.00
#
_symmetry.space_group_name_H-M   'P 1'
#
loop_
_entity.id
_entity.type
_entity.pdbx_description
1 polymer ?
#
loop_
_entity_poly.entity_id
_entity_poly.type
_entity_poly.pdbx_seq_one_letter_code
_entity_poly.pdbx_strand_id
1 'polypeptide(L)'
;MIKDPNQLASLQTKAQQYREALQNSARYRMIWQEGVKASLVSWLKELAQHCNLTVEIEERMEVEGLESVIFSLGLEPSGLKEILEGNNRRDLMRQNGSLIYQQLFNGKIMALINLPYIEKYGQPQEPRSLAIFRPDEMTEEHIAAHLAEFLGDLTMWESYDDDAMQPATRIGFKS
;
A
#
# COMPACT_ATOMS: atom_id res chain seq x y z
N MET A 1 32.10 -8.39 -35.04
CA MET A 1 31.06 -7.64 -35.81
C MET A 1 29.87 -8.56 -36.02
N ILE A 2 28.67 -8.12 -35.63
CA ILE A 2 27.42 -8.88 -35.82
C ILE A 2 27.15 -8.99 -37.32
N LYS A 3 27.16 -10.22 -37.83
CA LYS A 3 26.98 -10.48 -39.28
C LYS A 3 25.53 -10.84 -39.66
N ASP A 4 24.68 -11.13 -38.66
CA ASP A 4 23.28 -11.49 -38.89
C ASP A 4 22.40 -10.25 -38.85
N PRO A 5 21.78 -9.86 -39.98
CA PRO A 5 20.86 -8.72 -40.02
C PRO A 5 19.66 -8.85 -39.07
N ASN A 6 19.17 -10.07 -38.82
CA ASN A 6 18.04 -10.32 -37.92
C ASN A 6 18.42 -10.08 -36.48
N GLN A 7 19.63 -10.43 -36.06
CA GLN A 7 20.14 -10.14 -34.74
C GLN A 7 20.27 -8.62 -34.51
N LEU A 8 20.77 -7.91 -35.52
CA LEU A 8 20.92 -6.46 -35.44
C LEU A 8 19.54 -5.75 -35.31
N ALA A 9 18.59 -6.15 -36.14
CA ALA A 9 17.23 -5.64 -36.11
C ALA A 9 16.55 -5.89 -34.75
N SER A 10 16.70 -7.09 -34.20
CA SER A 10 16.19 -7.43 -32.85
C SER A 10 16.82 -6.57 -31.77
N LEU A 11 18.14 -6.34 -31.82
CA LEU A 11 18.86 -5.49 -30.88
C LEU A 11 18.40 -4.04 -30.97
N GLN A 12 18.21 -3.52 -32.19
CA GLN A 12 17.69 -2.18 -32.41
C GLN A 12 16.28 -2.00 -31.81
N THR A 13 15.39 -2.98 -31.99
CA THR A 13 14.06 -2.99 -31.41
C THR A 13 14.12 -2.95 -29.88
N LYS A 14 14.97 -3.78 -29.26
CA LYS A 14 15.14 -3.80 -27.81
C LYS A 14 15.73 -2.48 -27.28
N ALA A 15 16.66 -1.88 -27.99
CA ALA A 15 17.22 -0.58 -27.63
C ALA A 15 16.17 0.54 -27.74
N GLN A 16 15.28 0.46 -28.71
CA GLN A 16 14.16 1.39 -28.82
C GLN A 16 13.16 1.22 -27.66
N GLN A 17 12.76 -0.01 -27.34
CA GLN A 17 11.89 -0.31 -26.19
C GLN A 17 12.50 0.18 -24.88
N TYR A 18 13.81 0.05 -24.69
CA TYR A 18 14.49 0.58 -23.51
C TYR A 18 14.42 2.11 -23.43
N ARG A 19 14.67 2.82 -24.54
CA ARG A 19 14.51 4.29 -24.56
C ARG A 19 13.10 4.75 -24.26
N GLU A 20 12.10 4.05 -24.79
CA GLU A 20 10.67 4.32 -24.50
C GLU A 20 10.36 4.08 -23.03
N ALA A 21 10.88 3.02 -22.41
CA ALA A 21 10.71 2.77 -20.98
C ALA A 21 11.28 3.89 -20.11
N LEU A 22 12.45 4.43 -20.47
CA LEU A 22 13.05 5.58 -19.77
C LEU A 22 12.18 6.85 -19.90
N GLN A 23 11.69 7.13 -21.11
CA GLN A 23 10.79 8.27 -21.37
C GLN A 23 9.46 8.12 -20.61
N ASN A 24 8.90 6.91 -20.57
CA ASN A 24 7.68 6.62 -19.82
C ASN A 24 7.85 6.85 -18.33
N SER A 25 8.99 6.48 -17.75
CA SER A 25 9.26 6.72 -16.33
C SER A 25 9.19 8.21 -15.97
N ALA A 26 9.78 9.07 -16.80
CA ALA A 26 9.71 10.52 -16.61
C ALA A 26 8.29 11.05 -16.78
N ARG A 27 7.55 10.56 -17.80
CA ARG A 27 6.16 10.93 -18.06
C ARG A 27 5.24 10.54 -16.90
N TYR A 28 5.39 9.35 -16.32
CA TYR A 28 4.58 8.89 -15.20
C TYR A 28 4.79 9.73 -13.95
N ARG A 29 6.03 10.14 -13.66
CA ARG A 29 6.31 11.08 -12.55
C ARG A 29 5.59 12.40 -12.75
N MET A 30 5.58 12.93 -13.96
CA MET A 30 4.90 14.18 -14.32
C MET A 30 3.37 14.04 -14.11
N ILE A 31 2.75 12.98 -14.64
CA ILE A 31 1.31 12.72 -14.50
C ILE A 31 0.91 12.63 -13.02
N TRP A 32 1.72 11.96 -12.21
CA TRP A 32 1.49 11.89 -10.76
C TRP A 32 1.48 13.28 -10.12
N GLN A 33 2.48 14.09 -10.39
CA GLN A 33 2.61 15.43 -9.82
C GLN A 33 1.56 16.42 -10.31
N GLU A 34 1.18 16.35 -11.57
CA GLU A 34 0.27 17.32 -12.20
C GLU A 34 -1.20 17.16 -11.80
N GLY A 35 -1.61 16.00 -11.27
CA GLY A 35 -3.01 15.85 -10.90
C GLY A 35 -3.42 14.54 -10.26
N VAL A 36 -2.79 13.43 -10.61
CA VAL A 36 -3.24 12.10 -10.15
C VAL A 36 -3.13 11.96 -8.63
N LYS A 37 -2.05 12.46 -8.02
CA LYS A 37 -1.89 12.45 -6.56
C LYS A 37 -3.03 13.22 -5.86
N ALA A 38 -3.34 14.41 -6.32
CA ALA A 38 -4.43 15.21 -5.75
C ALA A 38 -5.80 14.55 -5.94
N SER A 39 -6.05 13.95 -7.11
CA SER A 39 -7.29 13.20 -7.37
C SER A 39 -7.40 11.99 -6.44
N LEU A 40 -6.34 11.23 -6.26
CA LEU A 40 -6.29 10.09 -5.34
C LEU A 40 -6.67 10.51 -3.91
N VAL A 41 -6.08 11.58 -3.40
CA VAL A 41 -6.39 12.10 -2.06
C VAL A 41 -7.87 12.50 -1.96
N SER A 42 -8.43 13.15 -2.99
CA SER A 42 -9.84 13.52 -3.03
C SER A 42 -10.75 12.29 -3.00
N TRP A 43 -10.51 11.32 -3.87
CA TRP A 43 -11.31 10.09 -3.92
C TRP A 43 -11.27 9.32 -2.60
N LEU A 44 -10.10 9.21 -1.98
CA LEU A 44 -9.96 8.53 -0.68
C LEU A 44 -10.75 9.24 0.42
N LYS A 45 -10.76 10.58 0.44
CA LYS A 45 -11.56 11.36 1.39
C LYS A 45 -13.06 11.16 1.18
N GLU A 46 -13.51 11.22 -0.06
CA GLU A 46 -14.92 11.03 -0.42
C GLU A 46 -15.41 9.63 -0.06
N LEU A 47 -14.64 8.59 -0.42
CA LEU A 47 -14.95 7.20 -0.07
C LEU A 47 -14.99 6.99 1.45
N ALA A 48 -14.06 7.57 2.20
CA ALA A 48 -14.07 7.50 3.66
C ALA A 48 -15.34 8.10 4.26
N GLN A 49 -15.78 9.25 3.75
CA GLN A 49 -17.03 9.89 4.19
C GLN A 49 -18.26 9.03 3.87
N HIS A 50 -18.35 8.50 2.67
CA HIS A 50 -19.46 7.62 2.27
C HIS A 50 -19.53 6.33 3.08
N CYS A 51 -18.38 5.80 3.49
CA CYS A 51 -18.28 4.59 4.32
C CYS A 51 -18.33 4.87 5.84
N ASN A 52 -18.48 6.12 6.26
CA ASN A 52 -18.40 6.54 7.66
C ASN A 52 -17.12 6.06 8.38
N LEU A 53 -15.99 6.09 7.68
CA LEU A 53 -14.70 5.72 8.23
C LEU A 53 -13.99 6.94 8.80
N THR A 54 -13.47 6.82 10.01
CA THR A 54 -12.54 7.78 10.59
C THR A 54 -11.13 7.44 10.11
N VAL A 55 -10.53 8.32 9.34
CA VAL A 55 -9.25 8.07 8.68
C VAL A 55 -8.30 9.25 8.80
N GLU A 56 -7.01 8.94 8.71
CA GLU A 56 -5.94 9.92 8.50
C GLU A 56 -5.35 9.67 7.11
N ILE A 57 -5.21 10.72 6.32
CA ILE A 57 -4.55 10.65 5.01
C ILE A 57 -3.25 11.43 5.12
N GLU A 58 -2.14 10.71 5.01
CA GLU A 58 -0.78 11.24 5.06
C GLU A 58 -0.17 11.20 3.67
N GLU A 59 0.51 12.28 3.30
CA GLU A 59 1.34 12.34 2.10
C GLU A 59 2.81 12.38 2.53
N ARG A 60 3.60 11.43 2.07
CA ARG A 60 5.06 11.40 2.29
C ARG A 60 5.77 11.85 1.03
N MET A 61 6.58 12.88 1.17
CA MET A 61 7.26 13.55 0.06
C MET A 61 8.74 13.80 0.33
N GLU A 62 9.35 13.02 1.23
CA GLU A 62 10.74 13.19 1.63
C GLU A 62 11.74 12.94 0.49
N VAL A 63 11.33 12.12 -0.48
CA VAL A 63 12.12 11.86 -1.69
C VAL A 63 11.27 12.14 -2.91
N GLU A 64 11.66 13.13 -3.68
CA GLU A 64 11.02 13.46 -4.96
C GLU A 64 11.10 12.25 -5.92
N GLY A 65 9.96 11.87 -6.48
CA GLY A 65 9.84 10.69 -7.34
C GLY A 65 9.65 9.36 -6.61
N LEU A 66 9.64 9.35 -5.26
CA LEU A 66 9.31 8.19 -4.41
C LEU A 66 8.29 8.58 -3.34
N GLU A 67 7.27 9.32 -3.74
CA GLU A 67 6.21 9.79 -2.84
C GLU A 67 5.21 8.70 -2.53
N SER A 68 4.49 8.85 -1.41
CA SER A 68 3.39 7.96 -1.07
C SER A 68 2.18 8.72 -0.51
N VAL A 69 1.00 8.12 -0.72
CA VAL A 69 -0.25 8.52 -0.08
C VAL A 69 -0.71 7.36 0.79
N ILE A 70 -0.93 7.62 2.07
CA ILE A 70 -1.28 6.63 3.08
C ILE A 70 -2.67 6.93 3.61
N PHE A 71 -3.58 5.99 3.44
CA PHE A 71 -4.91 5.99 4.02
C PHE A 71 -4.88 5.11 5.26
N SER A 72 -4.87 5.72 6.46
CA SER A 72 -4.68 5.04 7.74
C SER A 72 -5.95 5.07 8.57
N LEU A 73 -6.28 3.97 9.22
CA LEU A 73 -7.33 3.90 10.23
C LEU A 73 -6.83 4.27 11.65
N GLY A 74 -5.60 4.75 11.73
CA GLY A 74 -5.03 5.36 12.94
C GLY A 74 -4.50 4.35 13.95
N LEU A 75 -4.23 4.89 15.13
CA LEU A 75 -3.67 4.21 16.29
C LEU A 75 -4.64 4.36 17.46
N GLU A 76 -4.95 3.28 18.17
CA GLU A 76 -5.84 3.31 19.32
C GLU A 76 -5.43 2.27 20.38
N PRO A 77 -5.92 2.37 21.64
CA PRO A 77 -5.77 1.30 22.61
C PRO A 77 -6.45 0.02 22.12
N SER A 78 -5.75 -1.11 22.22
CA SER A 78 -6.25 -2.41 21.75
C SER A 78 -7.30 -3.06 22.64
N GLY A 79 -7.48 -2.55 23.85
CA GLY A 79 -8.24 -3.21 24.92
C GLY A 79 -7.43 -4.26 25.70
N LEU A 80 -6.23 -4.61 25.23
CA LEU A 80 -5.29 -5.45 25.96
C LEU A 80 -4.42 -4.59 26.88
N LYS A 81 -4.09 -5.12 28.05
CA LYS A 81 -3.30 -4.38 29.06
C LYS A 81 -2.11 -5.19 29.53
N GLU A 82 -0.95 -4.56 29.50
CA GLU A 82 0.23 -5.09 30.17
C GLU A 82 0.16 -4.82 31.68
N ILE A 83 0.43 -5.85 32.47
CA ILE A 83 0.51 -5.74 33.92
C ILE A 83 1.96 -5.41 34.29
N LEU A 84 2.17 -4.26 34.90
CA LEU A 84 3.46 -3.77 35.35
C LEU A 84 3.63 -3.99 36.86
N GLU A 85 4.84 -3.72 37.39
CA GLU A 85 5.11 -3.77 38.81
C GLU A 85 4.15 -2.87 39.60
N GLY A 86 3.78 -3.30 40.83
CA GLY A 86 2.89 -2.54 41.70
C GLY A 86 1.43 -2.53 41.26
N ASN A 87 1.00 -3.50 40.45
CA ASN A 87 -0.35 -3.63 39.93
C ASN A 87 -0.78 -2.50 38.95
N ASN A 88 0.19 -1.74 38.44
CA ASN A 88 -0.02 -0.77 37.36
C ASN A 88 -0.36 -1.49 36.05
N ARG A 89 -1.17 -0.87 35.22
CA ARG A 89 -1.56 -1.40 33.91
C ARG A 89 -1.29 -0.36 32.83
N ARG A 90 -0.80 -0.83 31.67
CA ARG A 90 -0.56 -0.02 30.49
C ARG A 90 -1.35 -0.59 29.32
N ASP A 91 -2.08 0.26 28.60
CA ASP A 91 -2.74 -0.18 27.38
C ASP A 91 -1.70 -0.53 26.31
N LEU A 92 -1.90 -1.68 25.66
CA LEU A 92 -1.16 -2.03 24.47
C LEU A 92 -1.82 -1.35 23.26
N MET A 93 -1.02 -0.62 22.50
CA MET A 93 -1.53 0.15 21.35
C MET A 93 -1.71 -0.76 20.14
N ARG A 94 -2.72 -0.44 19.35
CA ARG A 94 -3.08 -1.12 18.11
C ARG A 94 -2.99 -0.14 16.95
N GLN A 95 -2.26 -0.51 15.92
CA GLN A 95 -2.35 0.09 14.59
C GLN A 95 -3.47 -0.59 13.81
N ASN A 96 -4.39 0.19 13.29
CA ASN A 96 -5.62 -0.34 12.66
C ASN A 96 -5.46 -0.73 11.20
N GLY A 97 -4.24 -0.65 10.68
CA GLY A 97 -3.94 -0.95 9.29
C GLY A 97 -4.00 0.27 8.38
N SER A 98 -3.49 0.12 7.17
CA SER A 98 -3.45 1.18 6.18
C SER A 98 -3.45 0.65 4.75
N LEU A 99 -4.02 1.45 3.85
CA LEU A 99 -3.92 1.29 2.40
C LEU A 99 -2.92 2.33 1.89
N ILE A 100 -1.89 1.90 1.18
CA ILE A 100 -0.77 2.73 0.77
C ILE A 100 -0.65 2.74 -0.75
N TYR A 101 -0.48 3.92 -1.32
CA TYR A 101 -0.13 4.12 -2.71
C TYR A 101 1.28 4.66 -2.79
N GLN A 102 2.22 3.81 -3.18
CA GLN A 102 3.64 4.11 -3.23
C GLN A 102 4.12 4.32 -4.66
N GLN A 103 4.68 5.49 -4.93
CA GLN A 103 5.38 5.75 -6.19
C GLN A 103 6.67 4.92 -6.24
N LEU A 104 6.88 4.22 -7.37
CA LEU A 104 8.07 3.42 -7.63
C LEU A 104 9.11 4.22 -8.41
N PHE A 105 10.35 3.71 -8.42
CA PHE A 105 11.48 4.33 -9.13
C PHE A 105 11.22 4.60 -10.63
N ASN A 106 10.35 3.82 -11.26
CA ASN A 106 9.96 3.97 -12.67
C ASN A 106 8.70 4.82 -12.88
N GLY A 107 8.23 5.51 -11.84
CA GLY A 107 7.05 6.37 -11.87
C GLY A 107 5.70 5.65 -11.82
N LYS A 108 5.69 4.31 -11.81
CA LYS A 108 4.47 3.53 -11.56
C LYS A 108 4.07 3.63 -10.10
N ILE A 109 2.82 3.28 -9.80
CA ILE A 109 2.26 3.30 -8.46
C ILE A 109 1.98 1.86 -8.02
N MET A 110 2.42 1.52 -6.82
CA MET A 110 2.08 0.26 -6.16
C MET A 110 1.07 0.51 -5.06
N ALA A 111 -0.05 -0.22 -5.10
CA ALA A 111 -1.00 -0.25 -4.01
C ALA A 111 -0.68 -1.39 -3.04
N LEU A 112 -0.62 -1.08 -1.75
CA LEU A 112 -0.23 -1.98 -0.67
C LEU A 112 -1.24 -1.93 0.47
N ILE A 113 -1.47 -3.07 1.12
CA ILE A 113 -2.21 -3.17 2.38
C ILE A 113 -1.24 -3.52 3.51
N ASN A 114 -1.22 -2.70 4.55
CA ASN A 114 -0.70 -3.08 5.85
C ASN A 114 -1.84 -3.56 6.73
N LEU A 115 -1.73 -4.78 7.24
CA LEU A 115 -2.68 -5.34 8.20
C LEU A 115 -2.50 -4.71 9.58
N PRO A 116 -3.54 -4.77 10.45
CA PRO A 116 -3.43 -4.28 11.81
C PRO A 116 -2.31 -5.00 12.58
N TYR A 117 -1.80 -4.31 13.58
CA TYR A 117 -0.79 -4.84 14.48
C TYR A 117 -1.02 -4.32 15.90
N ILE A 118 -0.94 -5.21 16.87
CA ILE A 118 -1.01 -4.88 18.30
C ILE A 118 0.37 -5.08 18.90
N GLU A 119 0.87 -4.07 19.61
CA GLU A 119 2.17 -4.15 20.25
C GLU A 119 2.22 -5.35 21.22
N LYS A 120 3.34 -6.05 21.23
CA LYS A 120 3.58 -7.28 22.02
C LYS A 120 2.68 -8.49 21.69
N TYR A 121 1.78 -8.36 20.70
CA TYR A 121 0.96 -9.46 20.26
C TYR A 121 1.34 -9.88 18.83
N GLY A 122 2.13 -10.93 18.72
CA GLY A 122 2.64 -11.43 17.45
C GLY A 122 3.74 -10.56 16.83
N GLN A 123 3.85 -10.59 15.53
CA GLN A 123 4.80 -9.82 14.73
C GLN A 123 4.04 -9.01 13.68
N PRO A 124 4.50 -7.80 13.32
CA PRO A 124 3.98 -7.09 12.16
C PRO A 124 4.11 -7.97 10.92
N GLN A 125 3.07 -8.01 10.12
CA GLN A 125 3.09 -8.72 8.83
C GLN A 125 3.68 -7.84 7.74
N GLU A 126 4.28 -8.46 6.73
CA GLU A 126 4.71 -7.75 5.53
C GLU A 126 3.51 -7.18 4.78
N PRO A 127 3.64 -5.98 4.17
CA PRO A 127 2.58 -5.41 3.36
C PRO A 127 2.19 -6.32 2.21
N ARG A 128 0.88 -6.46 1.96
CA ARG A 128 0.36 -7.19 0.80
C ARG A 128 0.23 -6.25 -0.40
N SER A 129 0.92 -6.58 -1.48
CA SER A 129 0.75 -5.86 -2.75
C SER A 129 -0.59 -6.20 -3.39
N LEU A 130 -1.37 -5.19 -3.77
CA LEU A 130 -2.62 -5.34 -4.51
C LEU A 130 -2.40 -5.26 -6.00
N ALA A 131 -1.71 -4.22 -6.46
CA ALA A 131 -1.52 -3.91 -7.86
C ALA A 131 -0.31 -3.00 -8.06
N ILE A 132 0.26 -3.07 -9.26
CA ILE A 132 1.19 -2.07 -9.79
C ILE A 132 0.59 -1.57 -11.11
N PHE A 133 0.42 -0.26 -11.23
CA PHE A 133 -0.22 0.35 -12.38
C PHE A 133 0.45 1.68 -12.76
N ARG A 134 0.14 2.15 -13.96
CA ARG A 134 0.59 3.47 -14.41
C ARG A 134 -0.33 4.55 -13.80
N PRO A 135 0.20 5.73 -13.46
CA PRO A 135 -0.64 6.81 -12.92
C PRO A 135 -1.83 7.17 -13.80
N ASP A 136 -1.68 7.13 -15.12
CA ASP A 136 -2.75 7.43 -16.10
C ASP A 136 -3.86 6.36 -16.17
N GLU A 137 -3.66 5.20 -15.53
CA GLU A 137 -4.67 4.13 -15.42
C GLU A 137 -5.53 4.26 -14.15
N MET A 138 -5.16 5.15 -13.23
CA MET A 138 -5.83 5.29 -11.95
C MET A 138 -7.21 5.95 -12.11
N THR A 139 -8.24 5.28 -11.62
CA THR A 139 -9.61 5.77 -11.59
C THR A 139 -10.20 5.61 -10.19
N GLU A 140 -11.24 6.37 -9.90
CA GLU A 140 -11.99 6.25 -8.63
C GLU A 140 -12.50 4.82 -8.40
N GLU A 141 -12.94 4.12 -9.45
CA GLU A 141 -13.42 2.74 -9.38
C GLU A 141 -12.32 1.77 -8.93
N HIS A 142 -11.09 1.96 -9.42
CA HIS A 142 -9.95 1.16 -8.97
C HIS A 142 -9.65 1.42 -7.49
N ILE A 143 -9.73 2.67 -7.05
CA ILE A 143 -9.49 3.04 -5.65
C ILE A 143 -10.59 2.46 -4.75
N ALA A 144 -11.85 2.51 -5.18
CA ALA A 144 -12.96 1.87 -4.45
C ALA A 144 -12.78 0.35 -4.35
N ALA A 145 -12.31 -0.32 -5.41
CA ALA A 145 -12.00 -1.75 -5.37
C ALA A 145 -10.86 -2.07 -4.40
N HIS A 146 -9.78 -1.28 -4.39
CA HIS A 146 -8.69 -1.45 -3.43
C HIS A 146 -9.15 -1.24 -1.98
N LEU A 147 -10.01 -0.24 -1.74
CA LEU A 147 -10.59 -0.01 -0.42
C LEU A 147 -11.47 -1.18 0.02
N ALA A 148 -12.25 -1.77 -0.89
CA ALA A 148 -13.07 -2.95 -0.60
C ALA A 148 -12.20 -4.16 -0.22
N GLU A 149 -11.08 -4.41 -0.92
CA GLU A 149 -10.12 -5.45 -0.56
C GLU A 149 -9.48 -5.18 0.81
N PHE A 150 -9.08 -3.94 1.07
CA PHE A 150 -8.52 -3.54 2.35
C PHE A 150 -9.49 -3.82 3.51
N LEU A 151 -10.75 -3.37 3.40
CA LEU A 151 -11.77 -3.61 4.41
C LEU A 151 -12.09 -5.10 4.58
N GLY A 152 -12.06 -5.88 3.50
CA GLY A 152 -12.18 -7.33 3.54
C GLY A 152 -11.06 -7.99 4.34
N ASP A 153 -9.81 -7.61 4.08
CA ASP A 153 -8.65 -8.09 4.83
C ASP A 153 -8.73 -7.74 6.32
N LEU A 154 -9.17 -6.52 6.65
CA LEU A 154 -9.37 -6.09 8.03
C LEU A 154 -10.46 -6.90 8.73
N THR A 155 -11.56 -7.18 8.03
CA THR A 155 -12.65 -8.02 8.56
C THR A 155 -12.16 -9.44 8.84
N MET A 156 -11.37 -10.02 7.94
CA MET A 156 -10.76 -11.34 8.16
C MET A 156 -9.79 -11.33 9.34
N TRP A 157 -8.99 -10.28 9.47
CA TRP A 157 -8.06 -10.13 10.58
C TRP A 157 -8.78 -10.06 11.93
N GLU A 158 -9.87 -9.25 12.02
CA GLU A 158 -10.70 -9.14 13.25
C GLU A 158 -11.42 -10.45 13.59
N SER A 159 -11.91 -11.15 12.57
CA SER A 159 -12.67 -12.38 12.74
C SER A 159 -11.77 -13.58 13.03
N TYR A 160 -10.47 -13.40 13.09
CA TYR A 160 -9.41 -14.40 13.22
C TYR A 160 -9.95 -15.84 13.46
N ASP A 161 -9.91 -16.63 12.40
CA ASP A 161 -10.39 -18.01 12.39
C ASP A 161 -9.33 -18.89 11.70
N ASP A 162 -9.11 -20.09 12.19
CA ASP A 162 -8.16 -21.05 11.63
C ASP A 162 -8.44 -21.37 10.16
N ASP A 163 -9.70 -21.35 9.76
CA ASP A 163 -10.12 -21.59 8.37
C ASP A 163 -9.96 -20.38 7.45
N ALA A 164 -9.90 -19.17 8.00
CA ALA A 164 -9.87 -17.92 7.25
C ALA A 164 -8.45 -17.41 6.96
N MET A 165 -7.44 -17.86 7.71
CA MET A 165 -6.07 -17.35 7.60
C MET A 165 -5.07 -18.44 7.22
N GLN A 166 -4.23 -18.16 6.26
CA GLN A 166 -3.08 -19.00 5.90
C GLN A 166 -2.12 -19.14 7.11
N PRO A 167 -1.46 -20.31 7.29
CA PRO A 167 -0.55 -20.54 8.42
C PRO A 167 0.54 -19.45 8.58
N ALA A 168 1.00 -18.87 7.47
CA ALA A 168 2.01 -17.79 7.47
C ALA A 168 1.47 -16.46 8.02
N THR A 169 0.16 -16.28 8.12
CA THR A 169 -0.48 -15.05 8.60
C THR A 169 -1.03 -15.18 10.02
N ARG A 170 -0.85 -16.33 10.66
CA ARG A 170 -1.30 -16.54 12.03
C ARG A 170 -0.52 -15.66 12.99
N ILE A 171 -1.25 -14.91 13.79
CA ILE A 171 -0.72 -14.12 14.89
C ILE A 171 -0.82 -14.97 16.16
N GLY A 172 0.24 -15.10 16.92
CA GLY A 172 0.24 -15.84 18.16
C GLY A 172 1.40 -15.44 19.06
N PHE A 173 1.31 -15.81 20.32
CA PHE A 173 2.41 -15.62 21.23
C PHE A 173 3.54 -16.62 20.88
N LYS A 174 4.76 -16.13 20.81
CA LYS A 174 5.93 -17.01 20.84
C LYS A 174 6.06 -17.53 22.27
N SER A 175 5.89 -18.84 22.42
CA SER A 175 6.27 -19.57 23.64
C SER A 175 7.79 -19.49 23.87
#